data_416f1c406779d0683e5fd2a8ea385e0d
#
_entry.id   416f1c406779d0683e5fd2a8ea385e0d
#
_cell.length_a   1.000
_cell.length_b   1.000
_cell.length_c   1.000
_cell.angle_alpha   90.00
_cell.angle_beta   90.00
_cell.angle_gamma   90.00
#
_symmetry.space_group_name_H-M   'P 1'
#
loop_
_entity.id
_entity.type
_entity.pdbx_description
1 polymer ?
#
loop_
_entity_poly.entity_id
_entity_poly.type
_entity_poly.pdbx_seq_one_letter_code
_entity_poly.pdbx_strand_id
1 'polypeptide(L)'
;RLTNEYQKIMATAEIPFDGKTLNLYGVQKYFEHPDRRVRAAAVKAYSKFYEDNEPRLEEIWSELIRIRNQMGKNLGYENYIPVGYLEQGRTDYGEKEVASFREQVRTFLVPLCQKLYDAQAKRLGIDHVMWYDEKMVFPDGNAEPAGDDAFMVRTAQKMYHEISPETGEFIDFMIDHELMDLQNKPGKASTGYMTSLPSLKAPFVFSCFNHTIFDMQVLTHELGHAFAGYMAMRSQPIADFYSESTDIAEIHSMSMEQFAYPYAEWFFGNQADKFRFAHLQEALTFVPFGVAVDEFQHICYAHPEMTPKERTYQWHLLEEKYMPWRRYEDDAFMERGGYWYHKLHIYLYPFYYINYTLTTMGAMEFKKKYAEDRDA
;
A
#
# COMPACT_ATOMS: atom_id res chain seq x y z
N ARG A 1 20.23 -1.05 -10.73
CA ARG A 1 19.95 -0.87 -12.15
C ARG A 1 18.60 -1.47 -12.54
N LEU A 2 18.32 -2.75 -12.28
CA LEU A 2 17.07 -3.44 -12.62
C LEU A 2 15.86 -2.82 -11.91
N THR A 3 15.98 -2.51 -10.62
CA THR A 3 14.94 -1.83 -9.83
C THR A 3 14.61 -0.44 -10.39
N ASN A 4 15.64 0.33 -10.79
CA ASN A 4 15.42 1.63 -11.42
C ASN A 4 14.75 1.51 -12.80
N GLU A 5 14.99 0.42 -13.51
CA GLU A 5 14.34 0.15 -14.78
C GLU A 5 12.84 -0.14 -14.59
N TYR A 6 12.49 -0.98 -13.60
CA TYR A 6 11.09 -1.17 -13.21
C TYR A 6 10.41 0.16 -12.88
N GLN A 7 11.04 0.96 -12.00
CA GLN A 7 10.49 2.28 -11.63
C GLN A 7 10.30 3.20 -12.84
N LYS A 8 11.24 3.17 -13.79
CA LYS A 8 11.13 3.96 -15.02
C LYS A 8 9.95 3.52 -15.88
N ILE A 9 9.72 2.23 -16.06
CA ILE A 9 8.56 1.70 -16.79
C ILE A 9 7.26 2.22 -16.14
N MET A 10 7.15 2.16 -14.81
CA MET A 10 5.98 2.64 -14.09
C MET A 10 5.80 4.16 -14.17
N ALA A 11 6.89 4.93 -13.99
CA ALA A 11 6.85 6.39 -14.01
C ALA A 11 6.56 6.97 -15.40
N THR A 12 6.92 6.25 -16.47
CA THR A 12 6.66 6.68 -17.85
C THR A 12 5.41 6.03 -18.45
N ALA A 13 4.52 5.46 -17.62
CA ALA A 13 3.29 4.86 -18.10
C ALA A 13 2.39 5.90 -18.79
N GLU A 14 2.01 5.61 -20.04
CA GLU A 14 1.08 6.38 -20.84
C GLU A 14 -0.11 5.50 -21.22
N ILE A 15 -1.23 5.70 -20.52
CA ILE A 15 -2.45 4.91 -20.69
C ILE A 15 -3.51 5.76 -21.35
N PRO A 16 -3.85 5.49 -22.62
CA PRO A 16 -4.96 6.18 -23.29
C PRO A 16 -6.29 5.80 -22.64
N PHE A 17 -6.98 6.76 -22.06
CA PHE A 17 -8.28 6.54 -21.44
C PHE A 17 -9.10 7.84 -21.41
N ASP A 18 -10.39 7.75 -21.70
CA ASP A 18 -11.34 8.87 -21.67
C ASP A 18 -10.87 10.11 -22.49
N GLY A 19 -10.31 9.86 -23.69
CA GLY A 19 -9.77 10.92 -24.55
C GLY A 19 -8.51 11.62 -24.03
N LYS A 20 -7.87 11.09 -23.00
CA LYS A 20 -6.66 11.60 -22.34
C LYS A 20 -5.55 10.55 -22.36
N THR A 21 -4.32 10.99 -22.14
CA THR A 21 -3.20 10.11 -21.79
C THR A 21 -2.95 10.27 -20.29
N LEU A 22 -3.12 9.18 -19.53
CA LEU A 22 -3.03 9.16 -18.08
C LEU A 22 -1.82 8.33 -17.63
N ASN A 23 -1.26 8.67 -16.47
CA ASN A 23 -0.36 7.78 -15.76
C ASN A 23 -1.16 6.73 -14.95
N LEU A 24 -0.48 5.81 -14.28
CA LEU A 24 -1.10 4.76 -13.48
C LEU A 24 -2.08 5.30 -12.41
N TYR A 25 -1.71 6.37 -11.68
CA TYR A 25 -2.60 6.99 -10.68
C TYR A 25 -3.80 7.69 -11.31
N GLY A 26 -3.59 8.33 -12.45
CA GLY A 26 -4.67 8.98 -13.18
C GLY A 26 -5.76 8.01 -13.63
N VAL A 27 -5.37 6.79 -14.07
CA VAL A 27 -6.36 5.79 -14.46
C VAL A 27 -7.02 5.13 -13.24
N GLN A 28 -6.29 4.96 -12.13
CA GLN A 28 -6.84 4.38 -10.89
C GLN A 28 -7.95 5.22 -10.28
N LYS A 29 -7.95 6.54 -10.48
CA LYS A 29 -9.08 7.40 -10.08
C LYS A 29 -10.42 6.91 -10.62
N TYR A 30 -10.44 6.34 -11.83
CA TYR A 30 -11.65 5.81 -12.45
C TYR A 30 -12.10 4.46 -11.88
N PHE A 31 -11.33 3.81 -10.99
CA PHE A 31 -11.76 2.60 -10.28
C PHE A 31 -12.86 2.86 -9.25
N GLU A 32 -13.07 4.12 -8.89
CA GLU A 32 -14.17 4.58 -8.02
C GLU A 32 -15.29 5.29 -8.81
N HIS A 33 -15.25 5.24 -10.15
CA HIS A 33 -16.26 5.92 -10.96
C HIS A 33 -17.66 5.30 -10.76
N PRO A 34 -18.75 6.11 -10.60
CA PRO A 34 -20.10 5.59 -10.37
C PRO A 34 -20.61 4.65 -11.46
N ASP A 35 -20.33 4.94 -12.74
CA ASP A 35 -20.69 4.04 -13.85
C ASP A 35 -19.76 2.81 -13.87
N ARG A 36 -20.34 1.63 -13.62
CA ARG A 36 -19.65 0.33 -13.61
C ARG A 36 -18.90 0.04 -14.92
N ARG A 37 -19.43 0.46 -16.07
CA ARG A 37 -18.79 0.26 -17.39
C ARG A 37 -17.50 1.08 -17.51
N VAL A 38 -17.48 2.27 -16.91
CA VAL A 38 -16.28 3.12 -16.86
C VAL A 38 -15.23 2.48 -15.99
N ARG A 39 -15.60 1.93 -14.82
CA ARG A 39 -14.67 1.19 -13.95
C ARG A 39 -14.06 -0.01 -14.68
N ALA A 40 -14.91 -0.85 -15.30
CA ALA A 40 -14.46 -2.02 -16.06
C ALA A 40 -13.49 -1.63 -17.19
N ALA A 41 -13.81 -0.57 -17.93
CA ALA A 41 -12.93 -0.06 -19.00
C ALA A 41 -11.60 0.48 -18.46
N ALA A 42 -11.61 1.20 -17.35
CA ALA A 42 -10.40 1.75 -16.72
C ALA A 42 -9.46 0.64 -16.22
N VAL A 43 -10.04 -0.36 -15.54
CA VAL A 43 -9.29 -1.52 -15.04
C VAL A 43 -8.71 -2.33 -16.20
N LYS A 44 -9.45 -2.48 -17.31
CA LYS A 44 -8.94 -3.16 -18.51
C LYS A 44 -7.80 -2.38 -19.18
N ALA A 45 -7.86 -1.05 -19.21
CA ALA A 45 -6.76 -0.23 -19.70
C ALA A 45 -5.52 -0.32 -18.79
N TYR A 46 -5.71 -0.39 -17.48
CA TYR A 46 -4.67 -0.61 -16.51
C TYR A 46 -4.02 -2.00 -16.65
N SER A 47 -4.82 -3.06 -16.77
CA SER A 47 -4.38 -4.42 -17.02
C SER A 47 -3.55 -4.53 -18.30
N LYS A 48 -4.04 -3.91 -19.37
CA LYS A 48 -3.36 -3.89 -20.69
C LYS A 48 -1.96 -3.30 -20.61
N PHE A 49 -1.74 -2.26 -19.81
CA PHE A 49 -0.40 -1.71 -19.60
C PHE A 49 0.58 -2.77 -19.05
N TYR A 50 0.16 -3.57 -18.07
CA TYR A 50 1.00 -4.63 -17.51
C TYR A 50 1.19 -5.79 -18.48
N GLU A 51 0.14 -6.19 -19.20
CA GLU A 51 0.22 -7.21 -20.23
C GLU A 51 1.24 -6.82 -21.31
N ASP A 52 1.22 -5.56 -21.79
CA ASP A 52 2.14 -5.07 -22.80
C ASP A 52 3.60 -5.02 -22.32
N ASN A 53 3.82 -4.81 -21.04
CA ASN A 53 5.14 -4.75 -20.41
C ASN A 53 5.58 -6.09 -19.78
N GLU A 54 4.72 -7.10 -19.75
CA GLU A 54 4.99 -8.40 -19.10
C GLU A 54 6.34 -9.01 -19.50
N PRO A 55 6.72 -9.11 -20.79
CA PRO A 55 7.99 -9.74 -21.15
C PRO A 55 9.18 -9.06 -20.48
N ARG A 56 9.17 -7.73 -20.41
CA ARG A 56 10.28 -6.99 -19.79
C ARG A 56 10.24 -7.05 -18.27
N LEU A 57 9.06 -7.00 -17.66
CA LEU A 57 8.89 -7.15 -16.20
C LEU A 57 9.35 -8.53 -15.73
N GLU A 58 9.07 -9.58 -16.51
CA GLU A 58 9.54 -10.94 -16.24
C GLU A 58 11.06 -11.08 -16.36
N GLU A 59 11.68 -10.48 -17.36
CA GLU A 59 13.14 -10.46 -17.48
C GLU A 59 13.77 -9.79 -16.26
N ILE A 60 13.24 -8.64 -15.84
CA ILE A 60 13.73 -7.91 -14.66
C ILE A 60 13.57 -8.80 -13.41
N TRP A 61 12.42 -9.43 -13.22
CA TRP A 61 12.16 -10.25 -12.04
C TRP A 61 13.02 -11.52 -12.01
N SER A 62 13.14 -12.21 -13.14
CA SER A 62 13.99 -13.40 -13.26
C SER A 62 15.46 -13.09 -12.92
N GLU A 63 15.98 -11.97 -13.40
CA GLU A 63 17.34 -11.55 -13.11
C GLU A 63 17.53 -11.10 -11.65
N LEU A 64 16.51 -10.45 -11.05
CA LEU A 64 16.51 -10.11 -9.63
C LEU A 64 16.54 -11.37 -8.75
N ILE A 65 15.73 -12.38 -9.05
CA ILE A 65 15.77 -13.68 -8.35
C ILE A 65 17.16 -14.30 -8.45
N ARG A 66 17.71 -14.36 -9.65
CA ARG A 66 19.03 -14.94 -9.89
C ARG A 66 20.13 -14.26 -9.08
N ILE A 67 20.17 -12.92 -9.14
CA ILE A 67 21.20 -12.11 -8.44
C ILE A 67 21.04 -12.24 -6.93
N ARG A 68 19.83 -12.08 -6.41
CA ARG A 68 19.56 -12.14 -4.97
C ARG A 68 19.84 -13.52 -4.40
N ASN A 69 19.45 -14.60 -5.07
CA ASN A 69 19.80 -15.95 -4.65
C ASN A 69 21.33 -16.19 -4.70
N GLN A 70 22.05 -15.59 -5.67
CA GLN A 70 23.50 -15.64 -5.66
C GLN A 70 24.11 -14.88 -4.46
N MET A 71 23.50 -13.74 -4.05
CA MET A 71 23.90 -13.03 -2.83
C MET A 71 23.70 -13.93 -1.59
N GLY A 72 22.55 -14.59 -1.48
CA GLY A 72 22.31 -15.55 -0.41
C GLY A 72 23.35 -16.65 -0.34
N LYS A 73 23.65 -17.28 -1.48
CA LYS A 73 24.69 -18.34 -1.58
C LYS A 73 26.09 -17.83 -1.22
N ASN A 74 26.47 -16.62 -1.63
CA ASN A 74 27.75 -16.02 -1.28
C ASN A 74 27.89 -15.77 0.24
N LEU A 75 26.77 -15.60 0.93
CA LEU A 75 26.72 -15.45 2.39
C LEU A 75 26.53 -16.78 3.14
N GLY A 76 26.52 -17.92 2.44
CA GLY A 76 26.41 -19.25 3.02
C GLY A 76 24.99 -19.77 3.23
N TYR A 77 23.98 -19.10 2.67
CA TYR A 77 22.59 -19.54 2.71
C TYR A 77 22.22 -20.33 1.44
N GLU A 78 21.16 -21.11 1.51
CA GLU A 78 20.64 -21.87 0.36
C GLU A 78 20.06 -20.95 -0.73
N ASN A 79 19.36 -19.91 -0.31
CA ASN A 79 18.72 -18.91 -1.16
C ASN A 79 18.73 -17.51 -0.50
N TYR A 80 18.00 -16.56 -1.08
CA TYR A 80 17.96 -15.18 -0.61
C TYR A 80 17.05 -14.94 0.62
N ILE A 81 16.13 -15.82 0.96
CA ILE A 81 15.11 -15.57 1.99
C ILE A 81 15.72 -15.12 3.33
N PRO A 82 16.73 -15.81 3.90
CA PRO A 82 17.35 -15.35 5.16
C PRO A 82 17.98 -13.96 5.05
N VAL A 83 18.59 -13.65 3.92
CA VAL A 83 19.19 -12.33 3.69
C VAL A 83 18.11 -11.25 3.62
N GLY A 84 17.02 -11.52 2.92
CA GLY A 84 15.89 -10.59 2.84
C GLY A 84 15.25 -10.31 4.21
N TYR A 85 15.18 -11.30 5.08
CA TYR A 85 14.70 -11.12 6.46
C TYR A 85 15.67 -10.24 7.28
N LEU A 86 16.97 -10.46 7.15
CA LEU A 86 17.98 -9.62 7.82
C LEU A 86 17.96 -8.17 7.31
N GLU A 87 17.76 -7.96 6.00
CA GLU A 87 17.62 -6.62 5.41
C GLU A 87 16.38 -5.86 5.96
N GLN A 88 15.34 -6.58 6.38
CA GLN A 88 14.17 -6.00 7.04
C GLN A 88 14.38 -5.79 8.57
N GLY A 89 15.55 -6.13 9.11
CA GLY A 89 15.82 -6.04 10.55
C GLY A 89 15.13 -7.11 11.39
N ARG A 90 14.62 -8.19 10.79
CA ARG A 90 13.93 -9.29 11.49
C ARG A 90 14.92 -10.23 12.15
N THR A 91 15.10 -10.09 13.44
CA THR A 91 16.02 -10.89 14.25
C THR A 91 15.34 -11.75 15.30
N ASP A 92 14.07 -11.50 15.58
CA ASP A 92 13.27 -12.10 16.66
C ASP A 92 12.17 -13.05 16.15
N TYR A 93 11.88 -13.03 14.85
CA TYR A 93 11.00 -13.99 14.19
C TYR A 93 11.47 -14.31 12.77
N GLY A 94 11.01 -15.42 12.20
CA GLY A 94 11.47 -15.94 10.92
C GLY A 94 10.35 -16.47 10.04
N GLU A 95 10.73 -17.21 9.00
CA GLU A 95 9.82 -17.78 8.01
C GLU A 95 8.70 -18.62 8.62
N LYS A 96 8.99 -19.35 9.71
CA LYS A 96 8.03 -20.23 10.38
C LYS A 96 6.90 -19.45 11.05
N GLU A 97 7.24 -18.37 11.75
CA GLU A 97 6.29 -17.49 12.40
C GLU A 97 5.44 -16.76 11.37
N VAL A 98 6.05 -16.27 10.28
CA VAL A 98 5.35 -15.64 9.15
C VAL A 98 4.41 -16.64 8.46
N ALA A 99 4.85 -17.88 8.22
CA ALA A 99 4.00 -18.93 7.67
C ALA A 99 2.79 -19.24 8.59
N SER A 100 3.00 -19.26 9.91
CA SER A 100 1.91 -19.40 10.88
C SER A 100 0.92 -18.24 10.81
N PHE A 101 1.41 -17.01 10.70
CA PHE A 101 0.56 -15.83 10.53
C PHE A 101 -0.26 -15.90 9.23
N ARG A 102 0.35 -16.26 8.08
CA ARG A 102 -0.37 -16.44 6.82
C ARG A 102 -1.49 -17.47 6.93
N GLU A 103 -1.26 -18.58 7.66
CA GLU A 103 -2.28 -19.59 7.88
C GLU A 103 -3.44 -19.08 8.77
N GLN A 104 -3.15 -18.26 9.78
CA GLN A 104 -4.19 -17.61 10.57
C GLN A 104 -5.03 -16.64 9.73
N VAL A 105 -4.39 -15.84 8.87
CA VAL A 105 -5.10 -14.96 7.92
C VAL A 105 -6.03 -15.78 7.03
N ARG A 106 -5.52 -16.88 6.44
CA ARG A 106 -6.33 -17.78 5.61
C ARG A 106 -7.54 -18.33 6.36
N THR A 107 -7.33 -18.74 7.61
CA THR A 107 -8.35 -19.44 8.40
C THR A 107 -9.42 -18.49 8.95
N PHE A 108 -9.03 -17.30 9.40
CA PHE A 108 -9.92 -16.41 10.15
C PHE A 108 -10.33 -15.17 9.38
N LEU A 109 -9.41 -14.56 8.63
CA LEU A 109 -9.66 -13.28 7.98
C LEU A 109 -10.24 -13.44 6.57
N VAL A 110 -9.78 -14.41 5.79
CA VAL A 110 -10.31 -14.66 4.43
C VAL A 110 -11.83 -14.89 4.45
N PRO A 111 -12.42 -15.72 5.35
CA PRO A 111 -13.88 -15.87 5.41
C PRO A 111 -14.61 -14.59 5.83
N LEU A 112 -13.98 -13.73 6.63
CA LEU A 112 -14.54 -12.42 6.98
C LEU A 112 -14.54 -11.49 5.78
N CYS A 113 -13.43 -11.42 5.02
CA CYS A 113 -13.34 -10.62 3.81
C CYS A 113 -14.36 -11.05 2.75
N GLN A 114 -14.59 -12.35 2.59
CA GLN A 114 -15.67 -12.86 1.71
C GLN A 114 -17.03 -12.26 2.11
N LYS A 115 -17.37 -12.26 3.41
CA LYS A 115 -18.63 -11.67 3.90
C LYS A 115 -18.70 -10.16 3.66
N LEU A 116 -17.58 -9.44 3.76
CA LEU A 116 -17.52 -8.02 3.46
C LEU A 116 -17.81 -7.75 1.98
N TYR A 117 -17.22 -8.51 1.07
CA TYR A 117 -17.50 -8.39 -0.37
C TYR A 117 -18.93 -8.84 -0.74
N ASP A 118 -19.47 -9.88 -0.10
CA ASP A 118 -20.86 -10.27 -0.28
C ASP A 118 -21.83 -9.15 0.18
N ALA A 119 -21.50 -8.49 1.28
CA ALA A 119 -22.26 -7.33 1.77
C ALA A 119 -22.10 -6.12 0.84
N GLN A 120 -20.91 -5.91 0.26
CA GLN A 120 -20.67 -4.88 -0.73
C GLN A 120 -21.47 -5.13 -2.01
N ALA A 121 -21.52 -6.35 -2.52
CA ALA A 121 -22.32 -6.73 -3.68
C ALA A 121 -23.82 -6.39 -3.44
N LYS A 122 -24.35 -6.77 -2.28
CA LYS A 122 -25.73 -6.43 -1.90
C LYS A 122 -25.96 -4.91 -1.83
N ARG A 123 -25.04 -4.16 -1.24
CA ARG A 123 -25.12 -2.69 -1.13
C ARG A 123 -25.07 -2.03 -2.50
N LEU A 124 -24.27 -2.54 -3.43
CA LEU A 124 -24.16 -2.04 -4.81
C LEU A 124 -25.29 -2.53 -5.73
N GLY A 125 -26.12 -3.50 -5.29
CA GLY A 125 -27.19 -4.07 -6.11
C GLY A 125 -26.68 -4.92 -7.27
N ILE A 126 -25.53 -5.61 -7.10
CA ILE A 126 -24.90 -6.50 -8.10
C ILE A 126 -24.82 -7.92 -7.56
N ASP A 127 -24.75 -8.91 -8.45
CA ASP A 127 -24.66 -10.32 -8.06
C ASP A 127 -23.32 -10.66 -7.38
N HIS A 128 -22.22 -10.14 -7.93
CA HIS A 128 -20.87 -10.32 -7.43
C HIS A 128 -20.05 -9.04 -7.58
N VAL A 129 -19.16 -8.80 -6.61
CA VAL A 129 -18.08 -7.81 -6.75
C VAL A 129 -17.04 -8.40 -7.72
N MET A 130 -16.86 -7.74 -8.87
CA MET A 130 -15.75 -8.00 -9.78
C MET A 130 -14.52 -7.19 -9.33
N TRP A 131 -13.35 -7.53 -9.82
CA TRP A 131 -12.13 -6.78 -9.51
C TRP A 131 -12.32 -5.26 -9.71
N TYR A 132 -12.96 -4.85 -10.80
CA TYR A 132 -13.24 -3.44 -11.08
C TYR A 132 -14.32 -2.80 -10.17
N ASP A 133 -14.97 -3.58 -9.31
CA ASP A 133 -15.93 -3.09 -8.31
C ASP A 133 -15.31 -3.00 -6.91
N GLU A 134 -14.14 -3.62 -6.66
CA GLU A 134 -13.56 -3.75 -5.31
C GLU A 134 -13.38 -2.39 -4.62
N LYS A 135 -12.99 -1.35 -5.37
CA LYS A 135 -12.81 0.01 -4.85
C LYS A 135 -14.11 0.80 -4.73
N MET A 136 -15.21 0.37 -5.34
CA MET A 136 -16.51 1.04 -5.24
C MET A 136 -17.30 0.52 -4.05
N VAL A 137 -17.23 1.21 -2.91
CA VAL A 137 -17.83 0.75 -1.65
C VAL A 137 -19.30 1.14 -1.54
N PHE A 138 -19.72 2.28 -2.07
CA PHE A 138 -21.07 2.83 -1.95
C PHE A 138 -21.70 3.11 -3.31
N PRO A 139 -23.01 2.82 -3.50
CA PRO A 139 -23.68 2.98 -4.80
C PRO A 139 -23.80 4.44 -5.26
N ASP A 140 -23.80 5.38 -4.33
CA ASP A 140 -23.87 6.82 -4.55
C ASP A 140 -22.49 7.52 -4.56
N GLY A 141 -21.42 6.75 -4.65
CA GLY A 141 -20.02 7.21 -4.63
C GLY A 141 -19.35 7.04 -3.27
N ASN A 142 -18.05 6.83 -3.31
CA ASN A 142 -17.19 6.83 -2.12
C ASN A 142 -17.09 8.26 -1.54
N ALA A 143 -16.51 8.39 -0.35
CA ALA A 143 -16.22 9.70 0.20
C ALA A 143 -15.12 10.39 -0.63
N GLU A 144 -15.29 11.67 -0.87
CA GLU A 144 -14.30 12.53 -1.50
C GLU A 144 -13.87 13.65 -0.55
N PRO A 145 -12.61 14.09 -0.56
CA PRO A 145 -12.17 15.26 0.20
C PRO A 145 -13.07 16.47 -0.07
N ALA A 146 -13.39 17.24 0.97
CA ALA A 146 -14.25 18.40 0.88
C ALA A 146 -13.62 19.62 0.19
N GLY A 147 -12.32 19.54 -0.15
CA GLY A 147 -11.56 20.60 -0.81
C GLY A 147 -10.33 20.10 -1.55
N ASP A 148 -9.51 21.03 -2.00
CA ASP A 148 -8.29 20.79 -2.76
C ASP A 148 -7.09 20.34 -1.87
N ASP A 149 -5.93 20.09 -2.49
CA ASP A 149 -4.71 19.68 -1.79
C ASP A 149 -4.32 20.66 -0.66
N ALA A 150 -4.49 21.97 -0.90
CA ALA A 150 -4.19 22.99 0.10
C ALA A 150 -5.19 22.96 1.27
N PHE A 151 -6.46 22.63 1.00
CA PHE A 151 -7.45 22.38 2.04
C PHE A 151 -7.08 21.16 2.89
N MET A 152 -6.61 20.07 2.26
CA MET A 152 -6.17 18.86 2.97
C MET A 152 -5.03 19.17 3.95
N VAL A 153 -4.01 19.93 3.50
CA VAL A 153 -2.87 20.31 4.33
C VAL A 153 -3.30 21.20 5.50
N ARG A 154 -4.12 22.23 5.27
CA ARG A 154 -4.63 23.09 6.36
C ARG A 154 -5.48 22.33 7.36
N THR A 155 -6.27 21.37 6.88
CA THR A 155 -7.10 20.53 7.76
C THR A 155 -6.23 19.59 8.58
N ALA A 156 -5.20 18.99 7.99
CA ALA A 156 -4.22 18.19 8.69
C ALA A 156 -3.48 19.04 9.76
N GLN A 157 -3.04 20.27 9.42
CA GLN A 157 -2.41 21.17 10.38
C GLN A 157 -3.30 21.36 11.61
N LYS A 158 -4.57 21.70 11.41
CA LYS A 158 -5.53 21.86 12.50
C LYS A 158 -5.67 20.56 13.33
N MET A 159 -5.74 19.40 12.67
CA MET A 159 -5.85 18.11 13.33
C MET A 159 -4.63 17.81 14.20
N TYR A 160 -3.43 17.99 13.68
CA TYR A 160 -2.20 17.72 14.41
C TYR A 160 -2.01 18.63 15.63
N HIS A 161 -2.47 19.88 15.56
CA HIS A 161 -2.53 20.77 16.75
C HIS A 161 -3.52 20.29 17.83
N GLU A 162 -4.60 19.59 17.44
CA GLU A 162 -5.56 19.00 18.39
C GLU A 162 -5.08 17.67 18.99
N ILE A 163 -4.23 16.94 18.27
CA ILE A 163 -3.70 15.65 18.75
C ILE A 163 -2.74 15.89 19.92
N SER A 164 -1.69 16.69 19.73
CA SER A 164 -0.78 17.05 20.81
C SER A 164 0.04 18.31 20.45
N PRO A 165 0.67 18.98 21.45
CA PRO A 165 1.61 20.08 21.20
C PRO A 165 2.76 19.65 20.28
N GLU A 166 3.29 18.44 20.45
CA GLU A 166 4.43 17.93 19.67
C GLU A 166 4.06 17.71 18.21
N THR A 167 2.88 17.15 17.95
CA THR A 167 2.40 16.98 16.55
C THR A 167 2.04 18.32 15.92
N GLY A 168 1.58 19.30 16.71
CA GLY A 168 1.34 20.67 16.26
C GLY A 168 2.64 21.37 15.83
N GLU A 169 3.69 21.31 16.66
CA GLU A 169 5.03 21.84 16.31
C GLU A 169 5.58 21.16 15.05
N PHE A 170 5.46 19.84 14.97
CA PHE A 170 5.91 19.08 13.82
C PHE A 170 5.25 19.50 12.52
N ILE A 171 3.91 19.59 12.48
CA ILE A 171 3.22 19.93 11.23
C ILE A 171 3.50 21.36 10.78
N ASP A 172 3.64 22.31 11.71
CA ASP A 172 4.05 23.67 11.40
C ASP A 172 5.45 23.67 10.78
N PHE A 173 6.40 22.92 11.35
CA PHE A 173 7.73 22.75 10.79
C PHE A 173 7.69 22.20 9.34
N MET A 174 6.85 21.19 9.07
CA MET A 174 6.70 20.63 7.72
C MET A 174 6.18 21.64 6.70
N ILE A 175 5.22 22.47 7.11
CA ILE A 175 4.60 23.49 6.27
C ILE A 175 5.55 24.67 6.03
N ASP A 176 6.14 25.21 7.10
CA ASP A 176 7.00 26.40 7.04
C ASP A 176 8.28 26.18 6.21
N HIS A 177 8.76 24.93 6.14
CA HIS A 177 9.94 24.55 5.36
C HIS A 177 9.60 23.87 4.03
N GLU A 178 8.32 23.86 3.61
CA GLU A 178 7.87 23.25 2.34
C GLU A 178 8.33 21.78 2.16
N LEU A 179 8.25 20.99 3.22
CA LEU A 179 8.76 19.60 3.27
C LEU A 179 7.75 18.55 2.76
N MET A 180 6.80 18.95 1.91
CA MET A 180 5.79 18.06 1.33
C MET A 180 5.60 18.37 -0.16
N ASP A 181 5.78 17.36 -1.05
CA ASP A 181 5.36 17.41 -2.44
C ASP A 181 4.21 16.41 -2.68
N LEU A 182 2.98 16.87 -2.59
CA LEU A 182 1.77 16.05 -2.57
C LEU A 182 1.06 15.99 -3.93
N GLN A 183 1.30 16.96 -4.81
CA GLN A 183 0.57 17.10 -6.05
C GLN A 183 0.95 16.04 -7.09
N ASN A 184 -0.03 15.41 -7.72
CA ASN A 184 0.20 14.54 -8.87
C ASN A 184 0.59 15.37 -10.11
N LYS A 185 1.70 15.00 -10.76
CA LYS A 185 2.26 15.70 -11.92
C LYS A 185 2.73 14.70 -12.98
N PRO A 186 2.68 15.05 -14.28
CA PRO A 186 3.28 14.21 -15.33
C PRO A 186 4.78 13.96 -15.02
N GLY A 187 5.21 12.71 -15.21
CA GLY A 187 6.60 12.29 -14.95
C GLY A 187 6.98 12.13 -13.48
N LYS A 188 6.05 12.38 -12.54
CA LYS A 188 6.24 12.09 -11.13
C LYS A 188 6.08 10.58 -10.86
N ALA A 189 6.94 10.01 -10.02
CA ALA A 189 6.84 8.61 -9.65
C ALA A 189 5.50 8.32 -8.96
N SER A 190 4.86 7.22 -9.36
CA SER A 190 3.55 6.80 -8.84
C SER A 190 3.74 6.06 -7.51
N THR A 191 4.02 6.81 -6.42
CA THR A 191 4.22 6.27 -5.08
C THR A 191 4.02 7.36 -4.03
N GLY A 192 3.76 6.96 -2.76
CA GLY A 192 3.93 7.78 -1.57
C GLY A 192 5.15 7.26 -0.79
N TYR A 193 5.89 8.15 -0.17
CA TYR A 193 6.94 7.79 0.79
C TYR A 193 7.39 8.98 1.62
N MET A 194 7.90 8.70 2.81
CA MET A 194 8.69 9.62 3.60
C MET A 194 10.19 9.30 3.43
N THR A 195 11.03 10.32 3.43
CA THR A 195 12.48 10.17 3.54
C THR A 195 13.05 11.15 4.55
N SER A 196 14.13 10.76 5.22
CA SER A 196 14.85 11.63 6.16
C SER A 196 15.99 12.38 5.49
N LEU A 197 16.18 13.63 5.88
CA LEU A 197 17.32 14.48 5.54
C LEU A 197 18.15 14.70 6.83
N PRO A 198 19.00 13.75 7.24
CA PRO A 198 19.64 13.75 8.57
C PRO A 198 20.47 15.00 8.85
N SER A 199 21.18 15.52 7.85
CA SER A 199 22.01 16.73 7.99
C SER A 199 21.18 17.99 8.29
N LEU A 200 19.91 17.99 7.90
CA LEU A 200 18.96 19.09 8.14
C LEU A 200 18.01 18.76 9.31
N LYS A 201 18.09 17.56 9.87
CA LYS A 201 17.13 17.05 10.87
C LYS A 201 15.68 17.24 10.42
N ALA A 202 15.41 16.98 9.15
CA ALA A 202 14.12 17.21 8.52
C ALA A 202 13.64 15.95 7.80
N PRO A 203 12.40 15.52 7.99
CA PRO A 203 11.74 14.56 7.10
C PRO A 203 11.21 15.28 5.86
N PHE A 204 10.98 14.54 4.78
CA PHE A 204 10.34 15.02 3.57
C PHE A 204 9.30 14.00 3.12
N VAL A 205 8.09 14.46 2.79
CA VAL A 205 6.96 13.63 2.34
C VAL A 205 6.71 13.85 0.85
N PHE A 206 6.63 12.75 0.13
CA PHE A 206 6.31 12.72 -1.30
C PHE A 206 5.05 11.89 -1.52
N SER A 207 4.09 12.39 -2.30
CA SER A 207 2.87 11.67 -2.65
C SER A 207 2.29 12.14 -3.98
N CYS A 208 1.21 11.49 -4.43
CA CYS A 208 0.48 11.81 -5.66
C CYS A 208 -1.02 11.83 -5.38
N PHE A 209 -1.55 12.94 -4.85
CA PHE A 209 -2.98 13.09 -4.57
C PHE A 209 -3.84 12.97 -5.83
N ASN A 210 -4.99 12.31 -5.71
CA ASN A 210 -5.90 12.05 -6.81
C ASN A 210 -7.37 12.38 -6.50
N HIS A 211 -7.63 13.04 -5.38
CA HIS A 211 -8.95 13.46 -4.91
C HIS A 211 -9.89 12.27 -4.57
N THR A 212 -9.35 11.26 -3.88
CA THR A 212 -10.08 10.14 -3.30
C THR A 212 -9.80 10.05 -1.80
N ILE A 213 -10.39 9.07 -1.11
CA ILE A 213 -10.07 8.80 0.31
C ILE A 213 -8.58 8.50 0.52
N PHE A 214 -7.89 8.03 -0.52
CA PHE A 214 -6.46 7.75 -0.50
C PHE A 214 -5.61 8.97 -0.12
N ASP A 215 -6.05 10.18 -0.48
CA ASP A 215 -5.29 11.40 -0.17
C ASP A 215 -5.15 11.60 1.34
N MET A 216 -6.22 11.37 2.12
CA MET A 216 -6.14 11.42 3.59
C MET A 216 -5.32 10.26 4.15
N GLN A 217 -5.54 9.04 3.63
CA GLN A 217 -4.81 7.86 4.09
C GLN A 217 -3.31 8.06 3.92
N VAL A 218 -2.84 8.37 2.69
CA VAL A 218 -1.41 8.55 2.43
C VAL A 218 -0.84 9.77 3.16
N LEU A 219 -1.60 10.86 3.29
CA LEU A 219 -1.14 12.03 4.03
C LEU A 219 -0.87 11.69 5.50
N THR A 220 -1.81 11.06 6.19
CA THR A 220 -1.66 10.69 7.60
C THR A 220 -0.63 9.58 7.79
N HIS A 221 -0.54 8.62 6.87
CA HIS A 221 0.47 7.57 6.84
C HIS A 221 1.89 8.15 6.76
N GLU A 222 2.16 8.93 5.72
CA GLU A 222 3.50 9.49 5.51
C GLU A 222 3.89 10.52 6.58
N LEU A 223 2.91 11.27 7.10
CA LEU A 223 3.15 12.16 8.24
C LEU A 223 3.36 11.38 9.55
N GLY A 224 2.86 10.16 9.68
CA GLY A 224 3.18 9.26 10.79
C GLY A 224 4.65 8.88 10.79
N HIS A 225 5.19 8.44 9.64
CA HIS A 225 6.63 8.22 9.47
C HIS A 225 7.44 9.49 9.69
N ALA A 226 6.98 10.62 9.14
CA ALA A 226 7.67 11.88 9.24
C ALA A 226 7.75 12.39 10.70
N PHE A 227 6.68 12.21 11.48
CA PHE A 227 6.67 12.56 12.90
C PHE A 227 7.65 11.71 13.71
N ALA A 228 7.66 10.39 13.50
CA ALA A 228 8.62 9.50 14.13
C ALA A 228 10.07 9.89 13.80
N GLY A 229 10.37 10.12 12.52
CA GLY A 229 11.69 10.59 12.07
C GLY A 229 12.06 11.98 12.62
N TYR A 230 11.10 12.92 12.67
CA TYR A 230 11.27 14.24 13.25
C TYR A 230 11.67 14.16 14.73
N MET A 231 10.98 13.35 15.50
CA MET A 231 11.27 13.15 16.93
C MET A 231 12.59 12.41 17.15
N ALA A 232 12.88 11.37 16.37
CA ALA A 232 14.13 10.62 16.45
C ALA A 232 15.34 11.47 16.14
N MET A 233 15.33 12.26 15.07
CA MET A 233 16.43 13.16 14.69
C MET A 233 16.71 14.27 15.72
N ARG A 234 15.78 14.55 16.64
CA ARG A 234 15.92 15.54 17.73
C ARG A 234 16.32 14.93 19.05
N SER A 235 15.95 13.67 19.28
CA SER A 235 16.18 12.98 20.57
C SER A 235 17.39 12.04 20.54
N GLN A 236 17.71 11.46 19.36
CA GLN A 236 18.79 10.48 19.25
C GLN A 236 20.12 11.16 18.89
N PRO A 237 21.23 10.80 19.54
CA PRO A 237 22.55 11.37 19.26
C PRO A 237 23.24 10.75 18.02
N ILE A 238 22.80 9.56 17.58
CA ILE A 238 23.44 8.76 16.52
C ILE A 238 22.43 8.59 15.39
N ALA A 239 22.85 8.88 14.16
CA ALA A 239 22.00 8.83 12.98
C ALA A 239 21.43 7.42 12.69
N ASP A 240 22.17 6.36 13.03
CA ASP A 240 21.72 4.99 12.84
C ASP A 240 20.46 4.64 13.68
N PHE A 241 20.13 5.46 14.69
CA PHE A 241 18.94 5.33 15.52
C PHE A 241 17.80 6.28 15.12
N TYR A 242 17.89 6.94 13.97
CA TYR A 242 16.80 7.79 13.48
C TYR A 242 15.68 6.99 12.82
N SER A 243 15.94 5.75 12.44
CA SER A 243 14.94 4.83 11.91
C SER A 243 14.91 3.53 12.71
N GLU A 244 13.72 3.02 12.91
CA GLU A 244 13.46 1.74 13.56
C GLU A 244 13.49 0.60 12.53
N SER A 245 13.15 -0.63 12.98
CA SER A 245 12.82 -1.71 12.05
C SER A 245 11.59 -1.34 11.23
N THR A 246 11.50 -1.89 10.03
CA THR A 246 10.36 -1.60 9.13
C THR A 246 9.00 -1.98 9.74
N ASP A 247 8.96 -2.99 10.61
CA ASP A 247 7.75 -3.37 11.34
C ASP A 247 7.27 -2.24 12.27
N ILE A 248 8.17 -1.62 13.04
CA ILE A 248 7.82 -0.52 13.95
C ILE A 248 7.45 0.73 13.15
N ALA A 249 8.19 1.03 12.09
CA ALA A 249 7.91 2.18 11.24
C ALA A 249 6.48 2.16 10.70
N GLU A 250 6.01 1.00 10.23
CA GLU A 250 4.64 0.87 9.72
C GLU A 250 3.57 0.86 10.84
N ILE A 251 3.93 0.54 12.08
CA ILE A 251 3.01 0.77 13.23
C ILE A 251 2.78 2.26 13.42
N HIS A 252 3.82 3.09 13.32
CA HIS A 252 3.70 4.54 13.46
C HIS A 252 2.78 5.14 12.40
N SER A 253 3.02 4.82 11.12
CA SER A 253 2.26 5.34 10.00
C SER A 253 0.79 4.91 10.05
N MET A 254 0.53 3.61 10.20
CA MET A 254 -0.82 3.07 10.22
C MET A 254 -1.59 3.46 11.50
N SER A 255 -0.92 3.67 12.63
CA SER A 255 -1.57 4.20 13.84
C SER A 255 -2.00 5.64 13.65
N MET A 256 -1.20 6.48 12.97
CA MET A 256 -1.56 7.86 12.67
C MET A 256 -2.82 7.95 11.78
N GLU A 257 -2.99 7.03 10.82
CA GLU A 257 -4.24 6.91 10.08
C GLU A 257 -5.45 6.68 11.00
N GLN A 258 -5.28 5.84 12.04
CA GLN A 258 -6.36 5.55 12.99
C GLN A 258 -6.62 6.71 13.95
N PHE A 259 -5.60 7.45 14.37
CA PHE A 259 -5.75 8.64 15.22
C PHE A 259 -6.46 9.79 14.50
N ALA A 260 -6.47 9.77 13.17
CA ALA A 260 -7.21 10.74 12.36
C ALA A 260 -8.74 10.51 12.32
N TYR A 261 -9.24 9.33 12.72
CA TYR A 261 -10.68 9.01 12.66
C TYR A 261 -11.63 9.99 13.36
N PRO A 262 -11.32 10.53 14.56
CA PRO A 262 -12.16 11.53 15.21
C PRO A 262 -12.34 12.81 14.40
N TYR A 263 -11.41 13.08 13.47
CA TYR A 263 -11.36 14.32 12.68
C TYR A 263 -11.89 14.15 11.25
N ALA A 264 -12.40 12.97 10.90
CA ALA A 264 -12.85 12.68 9.53
C ALA A 264 -13.89 13.67 8.99
N GLU A 265 -14.76 14.25 9.85
CA GLU A 265 -15.71 15.29 9.47
C GLU A 265 -15.05 16.57 8.94
N TRP A 266 -13.83 16.86 9.39
CA TRP A 266 -13.10 18.03 8.91
C TRP A 266 -12.60 17.86 7.49
N PHE A 267 -12.31 16.64 7.08
CA PHE A 267 -11.82 16.30 5.74
C PHE A 267 -12.95 15.98 4.75
N PHE A 268 -14.02 15.31 5.21
CA PHE A 268 -15.05 14.74 4.34
C PHE A 268 -16.46 15.29 4.61
N GLY A 269 -16.63 16.20 5.59
CA GLY A 269 -17.94 16.75 5.95
C GLY A 269 -18.94 15.64 6.31
N ASN A 270 -20.11 15.66 5.69
CA ASN A 270 -21.16 14.67 5.90
C ASN A 270 -20.86 13.27 5.33
N GLN A 271 -19.73 13.08 4.65
CA GLN A 271 -19.28 11.80 4.12
C GLN A 271 -18.27 11.09 5.04
N ALA A 272 -18.01 11.62 6.22
CA ALA A 272 -17.02 11.09 7.17
C ALA A 272 -17.27 9.61 7.54
N ASP A 273 -18.53 9.20 7.72
CA ASP A 273 -18.84 7.80 8.03
C ASP A 273 -18.60 6.87 6.85
N LYS A 274 -18.78 7.34 5.61
CA LYS A 274 -18.37 6.59 4.42
C LYS A 274 -16.87 6.38 4.40
N PHE A 275 -16.08 7.42 4.70
CA PHE A 275 -14.63 7.30 4.82
C PHE A 275 -14.24 6.26 5.88
N ARG A 276 -14.74 6.40 7.12
CA ARG A 276 -14.41 5.46 8.22
C ARG A 276 -14.72 4.01 7.86
N PHE A 277 -15.88 3.78 7.24
CA PHE A 277 -16.27 2.44 6.82
C PHE A 277 -15.37 1.90 5.70
N ALA A 278 -15.14 2.68 4.65
CA ALA A 278 -14.33 2.26 3.51
C ALA A 278 -12.87 1.98 3.93
N HIS A 279 -12.28 2.86 4.74
CA HIS A 279 -10.92 2.70 5.25
C HIS A 279 -10.78 1.45 6.13
N LEU A 280 -11.73 1.21 7.05
CA LEU A 280 -11.70 0.01 7.89
C LEU A 280 -11.89 -1.27 7.06
N GLN A 281 -12.81 -1.25 6.08
CA GLN A 281 -13.00 -2.38 5.16
C GLN A 281 -11.72 -2.63 4.37
N GLU A 282 -11.08 -1.59 3.83
CA GLU A 282 -9.82 -1.70 3.09
C GLU A 282 -8.70 -2.27 3.95
N ALA A 283 -8.51 -1.78 5.18
CA ALA A 283 -7.51 -2.30 6.11
C ALA A 283 -7.67 -3.82 6.34
N LEU A 284 -8.90 -4.32 6.46
CA LEU A 284 -9.17 -5.74 6.65
C LEU A 284 -8.96 -6.55 5.35
N THR A 285 -9.47 -6.06 4.22
CA THR A 285 -9.41 -6.78 2.94
C THR A 285 -8.03 -6.72 2.28
N PHE A 286 -7.19 -5.78 2.70
CA PHE A 286 -5.79 -5.68 2.29
C PHE A 286 -4.92 -6.83 2.83
N VAL A 287 -5.17 -7.30 4.07
CA VAL A 287 -4.30 -8.29 4.73
C VAL A 287 -4.16 -9.60 3.95
N PRO A 288 -5.24 -10.22 3.40
CA PRO A 288 -5.10 -11.41 2.53
C PRO A 288 -4.22 -11.18 1.30
N PHE A 289 -4.31 -10.01 0.66
CA PHE A 289 -3.44 -9.65 -0.45
C PHE A 289 -1.98 -9.50 0.00
N GLY A 290 -1.75 -8.85 1.14
CA GLY A 290 -0.41 -8.64 1.68
C GLY A 290 0.32 -9.95 1.99
N VAL A 291 -0.38 -10.93 2.57
CA VAL A 291 0.21 -12.26 2.83
C VAL A 291 0.41 -13.07 1.54
N ALA A 292 -0.43 -12.87 0.51
CA ALA A 292 -0.21 -13.48 -0.80
C ALA A 292 1.07 -12.96 -1.46
N VAL A 293 1.32 -11.65 -1.39
CA VAL A 293 2.57 -11.02 -1.88
C VAL A 293 3.80 -11.61 -1.17
N ASP A 294 3.72 -11.82 0.14
CA ASP A 294 4.81 -12.41 0.90
C ASP A 294 5.06 -13.89 0.51
N GLU A 295 4.00 -14.72 0.48
CA GLU A 295 4.13 -16.13 0.12
C GLU A 295 4.65 -16.31 -1.31
N PHE A 296 4.22 -15.45 -2.24
CA PHE A 296 4.72 -15.46 -3.61
C PHE A 296 6.23 -15.27 -3.68
N GLN A 297 6.78 -14.35 -2.90
CA GLN A 297 8.22 -14.13 -2.85
C GLN A 297 8.97 -15.33 -2.27
N HIS A 298 8.44 -15.96 -1.21
CA HIS A 298 9.02 -17.20 -0.67
C HIS A 298 9.07 -18.30 -1.73
N ILE A 299 7.97 -18.52 -2.46
CA ILE A 299 7.92 -19.51 -3.54
C ILE A 299 8.96 -19.18 -4.63
N CYS A 300 9.04 -17.92 -5.09
CA CYS A 300 9.96 -17.53 -6.16
C CYS A 300 11.43 -17.67 -5.78
N TYR A 301 11.82 -17.31 -4.55
CA TYR A 301 13.22 -17.43 -4.11
C TYR A 301 13.61 -18.87 -3.75
N ALA A 302 12.67 -19.67 -3.24
CA ALA A 302 12.89 -21.09 -2.97
C ALA A 302 13.00 -21.93 -4.27
N HIS A 303 12.30 -21.51 -5.34
CA HIS A 303 12.21 -22.22 -6.61
C HIS A 303 12.68 -21.33 -7.79
N PRO A 304 13.95 -20.93 -7.83
CA PRO A 304 14.47 -20.03 -8.86
C PRO A 304 14.47 -20.63 -10.28
N GLU A 305 14.28 -21.93 -10.41
CA GLU A 305 14.18 -22.66 -11.67
C GLU A 305 12.84 -22.47 -12.38
N MET A 306 11.80 -21.98 -11.69
CA MET A 306 10.48 -21.77 -12.27
C MET A 306 10.54 -20.83 -13.47
N THR A 307 9.83 -21.21 -14.53
CA THR A 307 9.59 -20.36 -15.69
C THR A 307 8.63 -19.20 -15.32
N PRO A 308 8.60 -18.13 -16.12
CA PRO A 308 7.61 -17.06 -15.97
C PRO A 308 6.17 -17.54 -15.87
N LYS A 309 5.78 -18.50 -16.71
CA LYS A 309 4.42 -19.08 -16.71
C LYS A 309 4.10 -19.80 -15.40
N GLU A 310 5.07 -20.55 -14.87
CA GLU A 310 4.89 -21.24 -13.58
C GLU A 310 4.76 -20.26 -12.43
N ARG A 311 5.54 -19.17 -12.41
CA ARG A 311 5.43 -18.11 -11.40
C ARG A 311 4.06 -17.41 -11.46
N THR A 312 3.61 -17.04 -12.65
CA THR A 312 2.29 -16.44 -12.85
C THR A 312 1.18 -17.40 -12.39
N TYR A 313 1.30 -18.69 -12.67
CA TYR A 313 0.36 -19.70 -12.18
C TYR A 313 0.41 -19.87 -10.65
N GLN A 314 1.58 -19.76 -10.01
CA GLN A 314 1.67 -19.73 -8.55
C GLN A 314 0.90 -18.55 -7.96
N TRP A 315 0.99 -17.37 -8.60
CA TRP A 315 0.19 -16.22 -8.16
C TRP A 315 -1.31 -16.47 -8.27
N HIS A 316 -1.77 -17.07 -9.38
CA HIS A 316 -3.18 -17.48 -9.53
C HIS A 316 -3.64 -18.39 -8.38
N LEU A 317 -2.85 -19.41 -8.01
CA LEU A 317 -3.16 -20.28 -6.88
C LEU A 317 -3.20 -19.53 -5.53
N LEU A 318 -2.36 -18.52 -5.35
CA LEU A 318 -2.38 -17.67 -4.17
C LEU A 318 -3.62 -16.76 -4.12
N GLU A 319 -4.10 -16.30 -5.27
CA GLU A 319 -5.36 -15.57 -5.35
C GLU A 319 -6.54 -16.47 -4.97
N GLU A 320 -6.62 -17.69 -5.48
CA GLU A 320 -7.63 -18.66 -5.06
C GLU A 320 -7.56 -18.95 -3.55
N LYS A 321 -6.34 -19.03 -2.97
CA LYS A 321 -6.11 -19.32 -1.56
C LYS A 321 -6.51 -18.17 -0.62
N TYR A 322 -6.18 -16.94 -0.98
CA TYR A 322 -6.29 -15.77 -0.09
C TYR A 322 -7.39 -14.79 -0.50
N MET A 323 -7.80 -14.77 -1.76
CA MET A 323 -8.79 -13.85 -2.31
C MET A 323 -9.85 -14.59 -3.14
N PRO A 324 -10.52 -15.62 -2.59
CA PRO A 324 -11.45 -16.48 -3.35
C PRO A 324 -12.68 -15.73 -3.91
N TRP A 325 -12.93 -14.51 -3.45
CA TRP A 325 -13.99 -13.64 -3.99
C TRP A 325 -13.58 -12.94 -5.29
N ARG A 326 -12.27 -12.80 -5.59
CA ARG A 326 -11.77 -12.01 -6.71
C ARG A 326 -12.12 -12.67 -8.05
N ARG A 327 -12.62 -11.87 -8.96
CA ARG A 327 -13.03 -12.30 -10.30
C ARG A 327 -12.64 -11.22 -11.29
N TYR A 328 -12.09 -11.63 -12.42
CA TYR A 328 -11.56 -10.73 -13.45
C TYR A 328 -12.43 -10.66 -14.70
N GLU A 329 -13.52 -11.49 -14.77
CA GLU A 329 -14.45 -11.59 -15.89
C GLU A 329 -13.74 -12.05 -17.19
N ASP A 330 -13.58 -11.16 -18.17
CA ASP A 330 -12.97 -11.47 -19.46
C ASP A 330 -11.50 -10.99 -19.58
N ASP A 331 -10.85 -10.65 -18.47
CA ASP A 331 -9.45 -10.26 -18.43
C ASP A 331 -8.52 -11.48 -18.28
N ALA A 332 -8.18 -12.10 -19.43
CA ALA A 332 -7.36 -13.31 -19.47
C ALA A 332 -5.95 -13.12 -18.90
N PHE A 333 -5.38 -11.89 -18.93
CA PHE A 333 -4.09 -11.59 -18.33
C PHE A 333 -4.17 -11.67 -16.81
N MET A 334 -5.20 -11.08 -16.22
CA MET A 334 -5.41 -11.12 -14.78
C MET A 334 -5.85 -12.51 -14.31
N GLU A 335 -6.78 -13.20 -15.02
CA GLU A 335 -7.24 -14.55 -14.70
C GLU A 335 -6.11 -15.58 -14.61
N ARG A 336 -5.09 -15.47 -15.44
CA ARG A 336 -3.93 -16.38 -15.36
C ARG A 336 -2.91 -16.01 -14.27
N GLY A 337 -3.16 -14.96 -13.48
CA GLY A 337 -2.32 -14.53 -12.37
C GLY A 337 -1.42 -13.33 -12.68
N GLY A 338 -1.81 -12.43 -13.61
CA GLY A 338 -1.04 -11.24 -13.99
C GLY A 338 -1.06 -10.10 -12.96
N TYR A 339 -1.82 -10.21 -11.88
CA TYR A 339 -2.01 -9.09 -10.97
C TYR A 339 -0.76 -8.70 -10.17
N TRP A 340 0.18 -9.59 -9.89
CA TRP A 340 1.37 -9.31 -9.09
C TRP A 340 2.35 -8.31 -9.72
N TYR A 341 2.36 -8.18 -11.06
CA TYR A 341 3.30 -7.29 -11.76
C TYR A 341 3.21 -5.82 -11.32
N HIS A 342 2.03 -5.38 -10.87
CA HIS A 342 1.83 -4.00 -10.40
C HIS A 342 2.51 -3.73 -9.06
N LYS A 343 2.92 -4.79 -8.32
CA LYS A 343 3.42 -4.62 -6.96
C LYS A 343 4.91 -4.30 -6.94
N LEU A 344 5.20 -3.01 -6.86
CA LEU A 344 6.55 -2.43 -6.79
C LEU A 344 7.43 -3.11 -5.74
N HIS A 345 6.87 -3.43 -4.57
CA HIS A 345 7.62 -4.01 -3.45
C HIS A 345 8.26 -5.35 -3.78
N ILE A 346 7.63 -6.18 -4.61
CA ILE A 346 8.20 -7.45 -5.08
C ILE A 346 9.56 -7.19 -5.74
N TYR A 347 9.67 -6.17 -6.58
CA TYR A 347 10.86 -5.84 -7.34
C TYR A 347 11.92 -5.12 -6.50
N LEU A 348 11.51 -4.14 -5.66
CA LEU A 348 12.40 -3.20 -5.01
C LEU A 348 12.75 -3.59 -3.57
N TYR A 349 11.77 -4.08 -2.81
CA TYR A 349 11.86 -4.26 -1.36
C TYR A 349 11.40 -5.68 -0.96
N PRO A 350 12.22 -6.71 -1.22
CA PRO A 350 11.84 -8.10 -0.93
C PRO A 350 11.48 -8.28 0.54
N PHE A 351 10.41 -9.04 0.76
CA PHE A 351 9.87 -9.36 2.09
C PHE A 351 9.41 -8.17 2.94
N TYR A 352 9.41 -6.95 2.38
CA TYR A 352 8.89 -5.78 3.08
C TYR A 352 7.37 -5.84 3.28
N TYR A 353 6.64 -6.30 2.29
CA TYR A 353 5.19 -6.09 2.17
C TYR A 353 4.37 -6.75 3.29
N ILE A 354 4.88 -7.81 3.90
CA ILE A 354 4.27 -8.48 5.06
C ILE A 354 4.18 -7.54 6.26
N ASN A 355 5.09 -6.56 6.39
CA ASN A 355 5.11 -5.62 7.50
C ASN A 355 3.77 -4.90 7.61
N TYR A 356 3.20 -4.41 6.48
CA TYR A 356 1.90 -3.76 6.49
C TYR A 356 0.79 -4.63 7.09
N THR A 357 0.84 -5.95 6.90
CA THR A 357 -0.17 -6.86 7.43
C THR A 357 -0.01 -7.13 8.93
N LEU A 358 1.22 -7.26 9.40
CA LEU A 358 1.54 -7.42 10.81
C LEU A 358 1.22 -6.14 11.58
N THR A 359 1.61 -5.00 11.02
CA THR A 359 1.44 -3.68 11.64
C THR A 359 0.02 -3.19 11.61
N THR A 360 -0.82 -3.64 10.66
CA THR A 360 -2.28 -3.43 10.72
C THR A 360 -2.84 -3.93 12.05
N MET A 361 -2.40 -5.09 12.53
CA MET A 361 -2.84 -5.62 13.83
C MET A 361 -2.38 -4.72 14.99
N GLY A 362 -1.12 -4.26 14.96
CA GLY A 362 -0.58 -3.31 15.93
C GLY A 362 -1.34 -1.98 15.94
N ALA A 363 -1.58 -1.40 14.76
CA ALA A 363 -2.31 -0.14 14.63
C ALA A 363 -3.76 -0.24 15.14
N MET A 364 -4.43 -1.38 14.92
CA MET A 364 -5.76 -1.61 15.46
C MET A 364 -5.77 -1.72 17.00
N GLU A 365 -4.72 -2.27 17.62
CA GLU A 365 -4.56 -2.28 19.07
C GLU A 365 -4.32 -0.85 19.60
N PHE A 366 -3.50 -0.04 18.95
CA PHE A 366 -3.32 1.37 19.30
C PHE A 366 -4.62 2.17 19.15
N LYS A 367 -5.38 1.94 18.07
CA LYS A 367 -6.71 2.55 17.91
C LYS A 367 -7.63 2.24 19.07
N LYS A 368 -7.66 0.98 19.51
CA LYS A 368 -8.48 0.55 20.64
C LYS A 368 -8.05 1.26 21.94
N LYS A 369 -6.76 1.28 22.24
CA LYS A 369 -6.21 1.97 23.41
C LYS A 369 -6.52 3.46 23.38
N TYR A 370 -6.31 4.13 22.24
CA TYR A 370 -6.61 5.55 22.05
C TYR A 370 -8.10 5.88 22.24
N ALA A 371 -9.00 4.96 21.87
CA ALA A 371 -10.44 5.11 22.10
C ALA A 371 -10.84 4.93 23.59
N GLU A 372 -10.08 4.12 24.34
CA GLU A 372 -10.28 3.90 25.78
C GLU A 372 -9.65 5.02 26.62
N ASP A 373 -8.50 5.50 26.24
CA ASP A 373 -7.75 6.58 26.93
C ASP A 373 -6.87 7.33 25.91
N ARG A 374 -7.17 8.60 25.68
CA ARG A 374 -6.43 9.44 24.72
C ARG A 374 -5.02 9.79 25.16
N ASP A 375 -4.73 9.70 26.45
CA ASP A 375 -3.45 10.08 27.06
C ASP A 375 -2.55 8.84 27.31
N ALA A 376 -3.00 7.62 26.90
CA ALA A 376 -2.30 6.35 27.14
C ALA A 376 -1.14 6.09 26.16
#